data_366f2b616c8b4654baa94c42ec1d9048
#
_entry.id   366f2b616c8b4654baa94c42ec1d9048
#
_cell.length_a   1.000
_cell.length_b   1.000
_cell.length_c   1.000
_cell.angle_alpha   90.00
_cell.angle_beta   90.00
_cell.angle_gamma   90.00
#
_symmetry.space_group_name_H-M   'P 1'
#
loop_
_entity.id
_entity.type
_entity.pdbx_description
1 polymer ?
#
loop_
_entity_poly.entity_id
_entity_poly.type
_entity_poly.pdbx_seq_one_letter_code
_entity_poly.pdbx_strand_id
1 'polypeptide(L)'
;MLTQERHLQILAQLEEKGTVSVAQLTQLLGASESTVRRDLLALDRLGKLHKVHGGATLTRRDFILREEKLDEKLQLHMDEKEMIAAYAAAQVDDTDFVYLDAGSSTLLMIDHLQPGATFVTNGLLHAQRLVAKGMKTYVLGGELKHTTDAIIGLAAAKNLHNYNFSKCFIGTNGIAIRQGFTTPDTDEAYLKAAAMERSFVSYVLADASKFDKVSTVSFAPLDQAAIITDRLPDPEYGERTVVKEVALL
;
A
#
# COMPACT_ATOMS: atom_id res chain seq x y z
N MET A 1 22.53 30.79 3.10
CA MET A 1 21.53 29.74 2.73
C MET A 1 20.19 30.14 3.29
N LEU A 2 19.15 30.15 2.46
CA LEU A 2 17.78 30.47 2.87
C LEU A 2 17.20 29.36 3.76
N THR A 3 16.22 29.70 4.60
CA THR A 3 15.61 28.72 5.52
C THR A 3 14.97 27.54 4.76
N GLN A 4 14.31 27.81 3.62
CA GLN A 4 13.72 26.75 2.79
C GLN A 4 14.76 25.78 2.21
N GLU A 5 15.89 26.30 1.74
CA GLU A 5 16.99 25.47 1.23
C GLU A 5 17.58 24.58 2.32
N ARG A 6 17.74 25.11 3.55
CA ARG A 6 18.19 24.30 4.69
C ARG A 6 17.19 23.20 5.04
N HIS A 7 15.90 23.51 5.05
CA HIS A 7 14.85 22.52 5.32
C HIS A 7 14.87 21.38 4.30
N LEU A 8 15.01 21.68 3.00
CA LEU A 8 15.13 20.66 1.95
C LEU A 8 16.37 19.78 2.15
N GLN A 9 17.52 20.38 2.47
CA GLN A 9 18.74 19.60 2.71
C GLN A 9 18.65 18.73 3.97
N ILE A 10 17.98 19.22 5.03
CA ILE A 10 17.72 18.41 6.25
C ILE A 10 16.88 17.19 5.91
N LEU A 11 15.78 17.40 5.17
CA LEU A 11 14.88 16.30 4.78
C LEU A 11 15.57 15.30 3.86
N ALA A 12 16.31 15.74 2.85
CA ALA A 12 17.09 14.86 1.97
C ALA A 12 18.11 14.02 2.74
N GLN A 13 18.83 14.61 3.72
CA GLN A 13 19.74 13.83 4.57
C GLN A 13 19.02 12.80 5.45
N LEU A 14 17.82 13.18 5.91
CA LEU A 14 16.99 12.29 6.72
C LEU A 14 16.45 11.11 5.90
N GLU A 15 16.03 11.36 4.66
CA GLU A 15 15.60 10.32 3.72
C GLU A 15 16.74 9.35 3.38
N GLU A 16 17.94 9.88 3.15
CA GLU A 16 19.11 9.05 2.83
C GLU A 16 19.56 8.18 4.01
N LYS A 17 19.59 8.75 5.24
CA LYS A 17 20.23 8.13 6.41
C LYS A 17 19.27 7.58 7.47
N GLY A 18 17.98 7.93 7.38
CA GLY A 18 16.96 7.58 8.38
C GLY A 18 17.06 8.38 9.68
N THR A 19 18.25 8.85 10.05
CA THR A 19 18.52 9.67 11.23
C THR A 19 19.61 10.70 10.94
N VAL A 20 19.51 11.88 11.57
CA VAL A 20 20.53 12.94 11.46
C VAL A 20 20.81 13.55 12.83
N SER A 21 22.07 13.81 13.15
CA SER A 21 22.43 14.55 14.37
C SER A 21 22.55 16.05 14.13
N VAL A 22 22.34 16.85 15.18
CA VAL A 22 22.56 18.31 15.12
C VAL A 22 24.00 18.61 14.67
N ALA A 23 25.00 17.87 15.15
CA ALA A 23 26.40 18.09 14.79
C ALA A 23 26.65 17.85 13.29
N GLN A 24 26.10 16.76 12.72
CA GLN A 24 26.20 16.48 11.28
C GLN A 24 25.55 17.58 10.44
N LEU A 25 24.33 18.00 10.83
CA LEU A 25 23.62 19.07 10.12
C LEU A 25 24.33 20.42 10.24
N THR A 26 24.91 20.74 11.41
CA THR A 26 25.69 21.98 11.61
C THR A 26 26.87 22.03 10.63
N GLN A 27 27.59 20.92 10.50
CA GLN A 27 28.72 20.82 9.57
C GLN A 27 28.27 20.88 8.11
N LEU A 28 27.22 20.15 7.73
CA LEU A 28 26.71 20.07 6.37
C LEU A 28 26.16 21.44 5.89
N LEU A 29 25.39 22.10 6.75
CA LEU A 29 24.66 23.30 6.40
C LEU A 29 25.48 24.60 6.62
N GLY A 30 26.62 24.52 7.27
CA GLY A 30 27.43 25.69 7.68
C GLY A 30 26.65 26.65 8.60
N ALA A 31 25.69 26.13 9.38
CA ALA A 31 24.81 26.90 10.24
C ALA A 31 25.10 26.63 11.72
N SER A 32 24.77 27.56 12.61
CA SER A 32 24.95 27.37 14.05
C SER A 32 24.02 26.25 14.59
N GLU A 33 24.43 25.59 15.67
CA GLU A 33 23.57 24.58 16.34
C GLU A 33 22.20 25.13 16.71
N SER A 34 22.15 26.39 17.16
CA SER A 34 20.89 27.06 17.54
C SER A 34 19.95 27.22 16.33
N THR A 35 20.51 27.50 15.14
CA THR A 35 19.76 27.58 13.88
C THR A 35 19.24 26.22 13.49
N VAL A 36 20.10 25.18 13.48
CA VAL A 36 19.72 23.79 13.18
C VAL A 36 18.62 23.29 14.12
N ARG A 37 18.77 23.51 15.43
CA ARG A 37 17.74 23.11 16.42
C ARG A 37 16.41 23.79 16.19
N ARG A 38 16.41 25.05 15.72
CA ARG A 38 15.19 25.79 15.37
C ARG A 38 14.56 25.24 14.10
N ASP A 39 15.36 24.95 13.08
CA ASP A 39 14.89 24.36 11.83
C ASP A 39 14.28 22.96 12.08
N LEU A 40 14.94 22.09 12.87
CA LEU A 40 14.41 20.81 13.28
C LEU A 40 13.09 20.94 14.05
N LEU A 41 12.97 21.91 14.94
CA LEU A 41 11.72 22.15 15.68
C LEU A 41 10.59 22.63 14.75
N ALA A 42 10.91 23.46 13.76
CA ALA A 42 9.93 23.92 12.78
C ALA A 42 9.44 22.75 11.91
N LEU A 43 10.34 21.90 11.41
CA LEU A 43 10.00 20.71 10.62
C LEU A 43 9.23 19.67 11.42
N ASP A 44 9.55 19.47 12.71
CA ASP A 44 8.82 18.59 13.63
C ASP A 44 7.37 19.07 13.83
N ARG A 45 7.17 20.39 14.05
CA ARG A 45 5.82 20.98 14.14
C ARG A 45 5.01 20.83 12.86
N LEU A 46 5.66 20.85 11.70
CA LEU A 46 5.05 20.60 10.40
C LEU A 46 4.82 19.12 10.13
N GLY A 47 5.26 18.23 11.03
CA GLY A 47 5.14 16.78 10.89
C GLY A 47 6.05 16.17 9.81
N LYS A 48 7.07 16.92 9.35
CA LYS A 48 8.00 16.46 8.30
C LYS A 48 9.12 15.57 8.81
N LEU A 49 9.40 15.59 10.10
CA LEU A 49 10.37 14.75 10.80
C LEU A 49 9.95 14.57 12.26
N HIS A 50 10.61 13.67 12.98
CA HIS A 50 10.47 13.52 14.43
C HIS A 50 11.77 13.97 15.11
N LYS A 51 11.72 15.07 15.88
CA LYS A 51 12.85 15.59 16.63
C LYS A 51 13.11 14.70 17.84
N VAL A 52 14.36 14.22 17.95
CA VAL A 52 14.85 13.44 19.10
C VAL A 52 15.94 14.21 19.85
N HIS A 53 16.40 13.68 21.00
CA HIS A 53 17.52 14.27 21.72
C HIS A 53 18.79 14.21 20.84
N GLY A 54 19.34 15.39 20.51
CA GLY A 54 20.57 15.50 19.71
C GLY A 54 20.39 15.46 18.20
N GLY A 55 19.17 15.32 17.65
CA GLY A 55 18.95 15.24 16.21
C GLY A 55 17.50 15.10 15.78
N ALA A 56 17.30 14.39 14.68
CA ALA A 56 15.98 14.05 14.17
C ALA A 56 15.99 12.66 13.49
N THR A 57 14.82 12.08 13.38
CA THR A 57 14.53 10.82 12.65
C THR A 57 13.29 11.01 11.80
N LEU A 58 13.06 10.10 10.86
CA LEU A 58 11.81 10.03 10.11
C LEU A 58 10.60 9.98 11.07
N THR A 59 9.50 10.57 10.66
CA THR A 59 8.29 10.62 11.50
C THR A 59 7.72 9.22 11.71
N ARG A 60 7.42 8.87 12.96
CA ARG A 60 6.65 7.65 13.29
C ARG A 60 5.22 7.66 12.72
N ARG A 61 4.74 8.81 12.21
CA ARG A 61 3.41 8.92 11.58
C ARG A 61 3.28 8.08 10.31
N ASP A 62 4.41 7.77 9.69
CA ASP A 62 4.47 6.98 8.46
C ASP A 62 4.53 5.48 8.73
N PHE A 63 4.59 5.06 10.01
CA PHE A 63 4.62 3.65 10.39
C PHE A 63 3.28 3.19 10.95
N ILE A 64 2.61 2.29 10.22
CA ILE A 64 1.29 1.75 10.56
C ILE A 64 1.47 0.49 11.40
N LEU A 65 1.21 0.60 12.70
CA LEU A 65 1.27 -0.52 13.65
C LEU A 65 -0.06 -1.25 13.79
N ARG A 66 -1.18 -0.53 13.61
CA ARG A 66 -2.51 -1.08 13.84
C ARG A 66 -3.20 -1.36 12.51
N GLU A 67 -3.78 -2.53 12.41
CA GLU A 67 -4.70 -2.84 11.34
C GLU A 67 -6.09 -2.29 11.65
N GLU A 68 -6.63 -1.50 10.72
CA GLU A 68 -8.02 -1.05 10.75
C GLU A 68 -8.94 -2.19 10.33
N LYS A 69 -10.12 -2.28 10.93
CA LYS A 69 -11.15 -3.24 10.53
C LYS A 69 -11.62 -2.96 9.10
N LEU A 70 -12.12 -4.00 8.43
CA LEU A 70 -12.63 -3.87 7.06
C LEU A 70 -13.74 -2.82 6.97
N ASP A 71 -14.67 -2.80 7.93
CA ASP A 71 -15.77 -1.83 7.97
C ASP A 71 -15.27 -0.38 8.13
N GLU A 72 -14.25 -0.17 8.97
CA GLU A 72 -13.60 1.14 9.13
C GLU A 72 -12.92 1.57 7.82
N LYS A 73 -12.17 0.65 7.20
CA LYS A 73 -11.50 0.89 5.90
C LYS A 73 -12.51 1.22 4.78
N LEU A 74 -13.68 0.61 4.78
CA LEU A 74 -14.72 0.87 3.78
C LEU A 74 -15.29 2.30 3.86
N GLN A 75 -15.29 2.93 5.03
CA GLN A 75 -15.78 4.29 5.22
C GLN A 75 -14.75 5.38 4.89
N LEU A 76 -13.47 5.00 4.78
CA LEU A 76 -12.37 5.93 4.50
C LEU A 76 -12.10 6.02 3.00
N HIS A 77 -11.97 7.25 2.46
CA HIS A 77 -11.58 7.49 1.07
C HIS A 77 -12.48 6.74 0.06
N MET A 78 -13.80 6.82 0.26
CA MET A 78 -14.79 6.06 -0.55
C MET A 78 -14.75 6.46 -2.00
N ASP A 79 -14.75 7.76 -2.30
CA ASP A 79 -14.79 8.27 -3.67
C ASP A 79 -13.53 7.87 -4.43
N GLU A 80 -12.36 7.97 -3.78
CA GLU A 80 -11.08 7.58 -4.35
C GLU A 80 -11.03 6.06 -4.63
N LYS A 81 -11.49 5.26 -3.69
CA LYS A 81 -11.54 3.79 -3.86
C LYS A 81 -12.52 3.35 -4.93
N GLU A 82 -13.64 4.04 -5.07
CA GLU A 82 -14.64 3.76 -6.10
C GLU A 82 -14.06 3.98 -7.50
N MET A 83 -13.33 5.09 -7.71
CA MET A 83 -12.63 5.35 -8.98
C MET A 83 -11.57 4.27 -9.28
N ILE A 84 -10.77 3.93 -8.27
CA ILE A 84 -9.74 2.89 -8.38
C ILE A 84 -10.38 1.55 -8.72
N ALA A 85 -11.46 1.19 -8.03
CA ALA A 85 -12.21 -0.05 -8.20
C ALA A 85 -12.83 -0.17 -9.60
N ALA A 86 -13.47 0.89 -10.09
CA ALA A 86 -14.06 0.93 -11.42
C ALA A 86 -13.00 0.73 -12.51
N TYR A 87 -11.86 1.44 -12.39
CA TYR A 87 -10.76 1.28 -13.34
C TYR A 87 -10.15 -0.12 -13.27
N ALA A 88 -9.92 -0.66 -12.07
CA ALA A 88 -9.36 -1.99 -11.87
C ALA A 88 -10.28 -3.08 -12.47
N ALA A 89 -11.60 -2.97 -12.28
CA ALA A 89 -12.56 -3.90 -12.86
C ALA A 89 -12.51 -3.90 -14.39
N ALA A 90 -12.28 -2.75 -15.02
CA ALA A 90 -12.14 -2.65 -16.48
C ALA A 90 -10.85 -3.32 -17.03
N GLN A 91 -9.93 -3.74 -16.15
CA GLN A 91 -8.75 -4.51 -16.57
C GLN A 91 -9.03 -6.03 -16.62
N VAL A 92 -10.21 -6.47 -16.22
CA VAL A 92 -10.57 -7.90 -16.21
C VAL A 92 -11.30 -8.25 -17.51
N ASP A 93 -10.75 -9.25 -18.23
CA ASP A 93 -11.36 -9.82 -19.42
C ASP A 93 -12.21 -11.05 -19.05
N ASP A 94 -13.16 -11.43 -19.89
CA ASP A 94 -14.08 -12.54 -19.67
C ASP A 94 -13.41 -13.92 -19.57
N THR A 95 -12.20 -14.07 -20.11
CA THR A 95 -11.39 -15.29 -20.07
C THR A 95 -10.38 -15.33 -18.91
N ASP A 96 -10.31 -14.30 -18.11
CA ASP A 96 -9.33 -14.20 -17.03
C ASP A 96 -9.59 -15.21 -15.90
N PHE A 97 -8.49 -15.66 -15.30
CA PHE A 97 -8.47 -16.37 -14.02
C PHE A 97 -7.78 -15.47 -13.00
N VAL A 98 -8.56 -14.87 -12.13
CA VAL A 98 -8.18 -13.71 -11.31
C VAL A 98 -8.06 -14.08 -9.84
N TYR A 99 -6.97 -13.65 -9.18
CA TYR A 99 -6.92 -13.60 -7.73
C TYR A 99 -7.38 -12.23 -7.23
N LEU A 100 -8.33 -12.23 -6.30
CA LEU A 100 -8.87 -11.04 -5.66
C LEU A 100 -8.63 -11.09 -4.15
N ASP A 101 -7.76 -10.19 -3.67
CA ASP A 101 -7.36 -10.09 -2.27
C ASP A 101 -8.50 -9.54 -1.37
N ALA A 102 -8.50 -9.90 -0.09
CA ALA A 102 -9.50 -9.46 0.90
C ALA A 102 -9.29 -8.01 1.37
N GLY A 103 -9.37 -7.04 0.47
CA GLY A 103 -9.20 -5.61 0.75
C GLY A 103 -10.48 -4.78 0.53
N SER A 104 -10.55 -3.57 1.09
CA SER A 104 -11.71 -2.69 0.89
C SER A 104 -11.82 -2.19 -0.56
N SER A 105 -10.71 -1.83 -1.22
CA SER A 105 -10.72 -1.40 -2.62
C SER A 105 -11.06 -2.55 -3.57
N THR A 106 -10.56 -3.76 -3.31
CA THR A 106 -10.87 -4.96 -4.08
C THR A 106 -12.31 -5.43 -3.87
N LEU A 107 -12.90 -5.15 -2.69
CA LEU A 107 -14.32 -5.43 -2.44
C LEU A 107 -15.22 -4.54 -3.29
N LEU A 108 -14.92 -3.24 -3.37
CA LEU A 108 -15.65 -2.28 -4.23
C LEU A 108 -15.52 -2.63 -5.72
N MET A 109 -14.36 -3.14 -6.13
CA MET A 109 -14.13 -3.57 -7.51
C MET A 109 -15.18 -4.58 -8.00
N ILE A 110 -15.70 -5.43 -7.11
CA ILE A 110 -16.70 -6.45 -7.45
C ILE A 110 -17.96 -5.83 -8.04
N ASP A 111 -18.38 -4.65 -7.57
CA ASP A 111 -19.60 -4.01 -8.03
C ASP A 111 -19.53 -3.58 -9.51
N HIS A 112 -18.32 -3.34 -10.02
CA HIS A 112 -18.04 -2.97 -11.42
C HIS A 112 -17.69 -4.15 -12.33
N LEU A 113 -17.42 -5.35 -11.79
CA LEU A 113 -17.06 -6.53 -12.60
C LEU A 113 -18.21 -6.97 -13.49
N GLN A 114 -17.87 -7.42 -14.70
CA GLN A 114 -18.80 -8.07 -15.63
C GLN A 114 -18.66 -9.60 -15.52
N PRO A 115 -19.74 -10.37 -15.78
CA PRO A 115 -19.66 -11.84 -15.83
C PRO A 115 -18.70 -12.33 -16.92
N GLY A 116 -18.06 -13.48 -16.66
CA GLY A 116 -17.18 -14.14 -17.63
C GLY A 116 -15.94 -14.74 -16.94
N ALA A 117 -15.15 -13.90 -16.30
CA ALA A 117 -13.93 -14.30 -15.59
C ALA A 117 -14.22 -15.28 -14.43
N THR A 118 -13.19 -16.04 -14.07
CA THR A 118 -13.19 -16.91 -12.89
C THR A 118 -12.33 -16.31 -11.79
N PHE A 119 -12.82 -16.31 -10.57
CA PHE A 119 -12.17 -15.67 -9.43
C PHE A 119 -11.71 -16.67 -8.38
N VAL A 120 -10.57 -16.42 -7.78
CA VAL A 120 -10.11 -17.03 -6.53
C VAL A 120 -9.94 -15.89 -5.52
N THR A 121 -10.45 -16.05 -4.31
CA THR A 121 -10.32 -15.02 -3.26
C THR A 121 -10.06 -15.64 -1.90
N ASN A 122 -9.36 -14.91 -1.05
CA ASN A 122 -9.26 -15.18 0.38
C ASN A 122 -10.23 -14.36 1.23
N GLY A 123 -11.09 -13.52 0.62
CA GLY A 123 -12.07 -12.71 1.31
C GLY A 123 -13.44 -13.40 1.39
N LEU A 124 -13.96 -13.61 2.60
CA LEU A 124 -15.28 -14.24 2.77
C LEU A 124 -16.40 -13.38 2.17
N LEU A 125 -16.38 -12.06 2.47
CA LEU A 125 -17.36 -11.12 1.91
C LEU A 125 -17.20 -10.96 0.39
N HIS A 126 -15.96 -11.02 -0.13
CA HIS A 126 -15.67 -11.01 -1.55
C HIS A 126 -16.31 -12.20 -2.26
N ALA A 127 -16.14 -13.41 -1.70
CA ALA A 127 -16.72 -14.61 -2.24
C ALA A 127 -18.26 -14.55 -2.30
N GLN A 128 -18.89 -14.08 -1.23
CA GLN A 128 -20.34 -13.89 -1.17
C GLN A 128 -20.85 -12.94 -2.26
N ARG A 129 -20.19 -11.77 -2.42
CA ARG A 129 -20.58 -10.77 -3.45
C ARG A 129 -20.35 -11.30 -4.87
N LEU A 130 -19.22 -11.95 -5.14
CA LEU A 130 -18.93 -12.54 -6.47
C LEU A 130 -19.98 -13.59 -6.86
N VAL A 131 -20.31 -14.49 -5.93
CA VAL A 131 -21.33 -15.52 -6.16
C VAL A 131 -22.72 -14.90 -6.35
N ALA A 132 -23.08 -13.88 -5.57
CA ALA A 132 -24.34 -13.16 -5.73
C ALA A 132 -24.50 -12.50 -7.11
N LYS A 133 -23.37 -12.10 -7.75
CA LYS A 133 -23.35 -11.60 -9.14
C LYS A 133 -23.26 -12.72 -10.20
N GLY A 134 -23.34 -13.98 -9.81
CA GLY A 134 -23.30 -15.13 -10.72
C GLY A 134 -21.89 -15.47 -11.24
N MET A 135 -20.84 -14.98 -10.60
CA MET A 135 -19.46 -15.21 -11.04
C MET A 135 -18.94 -16.55 -10.51
N LYS A 136 -18.20 -17.29 -11.34
CA LYS A 136 -17.53 -18.51 -10.93
C LYS A 136 -16.41 -18.17 -9.95
N THR A 137 -16.53 -18.66 -8.71
CA THR A 137 -15.67 -18.26 -7.60
C THR A 137 -15.15 -19.46 -6.82
N TYR A 138 -13.86 -19.47 -6.55
CA TYR A 138 -13.20 -20.36 -5.61
C TYR A 138 -12.78 -19.56 -4.38
N VAL A 139 -12.93 -20.15 -3.20
CA VAL A 139 -12.52 -19.56 -1.92
C VAL A 139 -11.36 -20.36 -1.37
N LEU A 140 -10.31 -19.70 -0.92
CA LEU A 140 -9.20 -20.38 -0.24
C LEU A 140 -9.71 -20.98 1.07
N GLY A 141 -9.21 -22.17 1.42
CA GLY A 141 -9.45 -22.75 2.74
C GLY A 141 -8.40 -22.27 3.73
N GLY A 142 -8.79 -22.05 5.00
CA GLY A 142 -7.85 -21.60 6.03
C GLY A 142 -8.54 -21.06 7.28
N GLU A 143 -7.80 -20.29 8.08
CA GLU A 143 -8.30 -19.59 9.25
C GLU A 143 -8.98 -18.28 8.84
N LEU A 144 -10.17 -18.01 9.34
CA LEU A 144 -10.85 -16.74 9.13
C LEU A 144 -10.41 -15.71 10.16
N LYS A 145 -9.74 -14.65 9.70
CA LYS A 145 -9.30 -13.54 10.51
C LYS A 145 -10.45 -12.57 10.76
N HIS A 146 -10.80 -12.39 12.03
CA HIS A 146 -11.96 -11.59 12.46
C HIS A 146 -11.89 -10.10 12.07
N THR A 147 -10.68 -9.51 11.96
CA THR A 147 -10.53 -8.05 11.72
C THR A 147 -10.75 -7.67 10.26
N THR A 148 -10.40 -8.54 9.33
CA THR A 148 -10.39 -8.26 7.89
C THR A 148 -11.30 -9.18 7.09
N ASP A 149 -11.99 -10.14 7.72
CA ASP A 149 -12.76 -11.21 7.06
C ASP A 149 -11.93 -11.95 5.99
N ALA A 150 -10.62 -11.94 6.17
CA ALA A 150 -9.68 -12.63 5.29
C ALA A 150 -9.40 -14.05 5.77
N ILE A 151 -9.36 -14.98 4.85
CA ILE A 151 -8.87 -16.34 5.09
C ILE A 151 -7.35 -16.32 4.97
N ILE A 152 -6.65 -16.76 6.02
CA ILE A 152 -5.20 -16.69 6.18
C ILE A 152 -4.60 -18.03 6.61
N GLY A 153 -3.30 -18.04 6.79
CA GLY A 153 -2.52 -19.14 7.36
C GLY A 153 -2.02 -20.14 6.34
N LEU A 154 -1.30 -21.17 6.83
CA LEU A 154 -0.59 -22.13 6.01
C LEU A 154 -1.53 -22.94 5.06
N ALA A 155 -2.76 -23.22 5.49
CA ALA A 155 -3.73 -23.95 4.66
C ALA A 155 -4.14 -23.10 3.44
N ALA A 156 -4.40 -21.80 3.65
CA ALA A 156 -4.72 -20.88 2.57
C ALA A 156 -3.54 -20.74 1.59
N ALA A 157 -2.33 -20.61 2.10
CA ALA A 157 -1.13 -20.54 1.29
C ALA A 157 -0.90 -21.78 0.43
N LYS A 158 -1.02 -22.98 1.02
CA LYS A 158 -0.91 -24.25 0.27
C LYS A 158 -2.01 -24.38 -0.81
N ASN A 159 -3.21 -23.94 -0.49
CA ASN A 159 -4.32 -23.98 -1.45
C ASN A 159 -4.06 -23.02 -2.62
N LEU A 160 -3.58 -21.80 -2.35
CA LEU A 160 -3.23 -20.78 -3.35
C LEU A 160 -2.15 -21.29 -4.32
N HIS A 161 -1.15 -22.01 -3.84
CA HIS A 161 -0.06 -22.54 -4.67
C HIS A 161 -0.52 -23.52 -5.77
N ASN A 162 -1.73 -24.05 -5.69
CA ASN A 162 -2.30 -24.91 -6.73
C ASN A 162 -2.81 -24.14 -7.96
N TYR A 163 -2.85 -22.79 -7.87
CA TYR A 163 -3.37 -21.95 -8.94
C TYR A 163 -2.25 -21.16 -9.63
N ASN A 164 -2.51 -20.76 -10.88
CA ASN A 164 -1.75 -19.74 -11.60
C ASN A 164 -2.77 -18.74 -12.16
N PHE A 165 -2.54 -17.46 -11.95
CA PHE A 165 -3.49 -16.43 -12.29
C PHE A 165 -3.04 -15.64 -13.52
N SER A 166 -3.98 -15.23 -14.36
CA SER A 166 -3.68 -14.24 -15.40
C SER A 166 -3.44 -12.85 -14.79
N LYS A 167 -4.23 -12.53 -13.78
CA LYS A 167 -4.15 -11.23 -13.06
C LYS A 167 -4.40 -11.43 -11.57
N CYS A 168 -3.76 -10.59 -10.73
CA CYS A 168 -4.16 -10.43 -9.35
C CYS A 168 -4.38 -8.96 -9.00
N PHE A 169 -5.33 -8.73 -8.09
CA PHE A 169 -5.61 -7.41 -7.53
C PHE A 169 -5.44 -7.46 -6.02
N ILE A 170 -4.48 -6.70 -5.52
CA ILE A 170 -3.99 -6.76 -4.15
C ILE A 170 -4.21 -5.42 -3.47
N GLY A 171 -4.73 -5.44 -2.24
CA GLY A 171 -4.75 -4.29 -1.36
C GLY A 171 -3.43 -4.11 -0.60
N THR A 172 -3.12 -2.88 -0.20
CA THR A 172 -1.95 -2.57 0.65
C THR A 172 -2.31 -1.61 1.77
N ASN A 173 -1.54 -1.64 2.86
CA ASN A 173 -1.68 -0.68 3.95
C ASN A 173 -0.66 0.48 3.81
N GLY A 174 0.47 0.23 3.17
CA GLY A 174 1.48 1.25 2.93
C GLY A 174 2.32 0.96 1.69
N ILE A 175 2.80 2.03 1.06
CA ILE A 175 3.66 2.03 -0.11
C ILE A 175 4.82 2.98 0.18
N ALA A 176 6.05 2.49 0.06
CA ALA A 176 7.24 3.31 0.26
C ALA A 176 8.36 2.91 -0.70
N ILE A 177 9.17 3.87 -1.13
CA ILE A 177 10.24 3.67 -2.13
C ILE A 177 11.20 2.54 -1.73
N ARG A 178 11.59 2.47 -0.46
CA ARG A 178 12.56 1.47 0.03
C ARG A 178 11.91 0.14 0.44
N GLN A 179 10.74 0.20 1.09
CA GLN A 179 10.08 -0.96 1.67
C GLN A 179 9.13 -1.65 0.71
N GLY A 180 8.80 -1.01 -0.41
CA GLY A 180 7.80 -1.52 -1.34
C GLY A 180 6.39 -1.48 -0.76
N PHE A 181 5.62 -2.51 -1.04
CA PHE A 181 4.26 -2.70 -0.54
C PHE A 181 4.26 -3.38 0.82
N THR A 182 3.51 -2.84 1.77
CA THR A 182 3.54 -3.28 3.17
C THR A 182 2.15 -3.51 3.76
N THR A 183 2.06 -4.44 4.73
CA THR A 183 0.85 -4.77 5.49
C THR A 183 1.22 -5.06 6.95
N PRO A 184 0.28 -4.91 7.94
CA PRO A 184 0.60 -5.18 9.34
C PRO A 184 0.81 -6.66 9.70
N ASP A 185 0.17 -7.56 8.96
CA ASP A 185 0.03 -8.98 9.29
C ASP A 185 0.93 -9.87 8.44
N THR A 186 1.66 -10.79 9.06
CA THR A 186 2.59 -11.70 8.39
C THR A 186 1.91 -12.72 7.49
N ASP A 187 0.76 -13.26 7.92
CA ASP A 187 0.04 -14.26 7.16
C ASP A 187 -0.63 -13.66 5.92
N GLU A 188 -1.17 -12.42 6.06
CA GLU A 188 -1.66 -11.65 4.92
C GLU A 188 -0.52 -11.30 3.95
N ALA A 189 0.63 -10.85 4.47
CA ALA A 189 1.81 -10.55 3.66
C ALA A 189 2.25 -11.76 2.83
N TYR A 190 2.28 -12.94 3.45
CA TYR A 190 2.65 -14.18 2.77
C TYR A 190 1.68 -14.52 1.63
N LEU A 191 0.38 -14.42 1.87
CA LEU A 191 -0.63 -14.69 0.83
C LEU A 191 -0.56 -13.69 -0.33
N LYS A 192 -0.38 -12.40 -0.03
CA LYS A 192 -0.22 -11.35 -1.04
C LYS A 192 1.01 -11.62 -1.92
N ALA A 193 2.16 -11.90 -1.29
CA ALA A 193 3.39 -12.25 -2.00
C ALA A 193 3.20 -13.48 -2.88
N ALA A 194 2.63 -14.56 -2.34
CA ALA A 194 2.38 -15.79 -3.07
C ALA A 194 1.39 -15.59 -4.25
N ALA A 195 0.37 -14.77 -4.08
CA ALA A 195 -0.57 -14.47 -5.16
C ALA A 195 0.11 -13.69 -6.30
N MET A 196 0.96 -12.72 -5.97
CA MET A 196 1.73 -11.96 -6.97
C MET A 196 2.72 -12.87 -7.71
N GLU A 197 3.46 -13.73 -7.01
CA GLU A 197 4.38 -14.69 -7.60
C GLU A 197 3.68 -15.66 -8.59
N ARG A 198 2.42 -15.96 -8.33
CA ARG A 198 1.60 -16.88 -9.16
C ARG A 198 0.77 -16.16 -10.22
N SER A 199 0.98 -14.89 -10.46
CA SER A 199 0.23 -14.05 -11.39
C SER A 199 1.09 -13.55 -12.54
N PHE A 200 0.52 -13.52 -13.75
CA PHE A 200 1.19 -12.92 -14.91
C PHE A 200 1.24 -11.39 -14.80
N VAL A 201 0.16 -10.79 -14.31
CA VAL A 201 0.07 -9.34 -14.07
C VAL A 201 -0.44 -9.11 -12.66
N SER A 202 0.28 -8.28 -11.90
CA SER A 202 -0.11 -7.90 -10.56
C SER A 202 -0.49 -6.42 -10.51
N TYR A 203 -1.64 -6.13 -9.90
CA TYR A 203 -2.11 -4.77 -9.63
C TYR A 203 -2.22 -4.55 -8.12
N VAL A 204 -1.69 -3.44 -7.63
CA VAL A 204 -1.91 -2.97 -6.27
C VAL A 204 -2.87 -1.79 -6.32
N LEU A 205 -3.99 -1.92 -5.59
CA LEU A 205 -5.02 -0.90 -5.48
C LEU A 205 -4.79 -0.06 -4.22
N ALA A 206 -4.49 1.22 -4.38
CA ALA A 206 -4.16 2.08 -3.26
C ALA A 206 -4.59 3.52 -3.50
N ASP A 207 -5.33 4.11 -2.58
CA ASP A 207 -5.57 5.54 -2.56
C ASP A 207 -4.29 6.31 -2.15
N ALA A 208 -4.23 7.61 -2.46
CA ALA A 208 -3.05 8.45 -2.21
C ALA A 208 -2.60 8.47 -0.72
N SER A 209 -3.49 8.15 0.22
CA SER A 209 -3.15 8.11 1.65
C SER A 209 -2.22 6.95 2.04
N LYS A 210 -2.00 5.98 1.16
CA LYS A 210 -1.15 4.80 1.40
C LYS A 210 0.31 5.03 1.04
N PHE A 211 0.60 6.06 0.24
CA PHE A 211 1.97 6.41 -0.13
C PHE A 211 2.71 7.04 1.05
N ASP A 212 4.04 6.90 1.04
CA ASP A 212 4.97 7.32 2.10
C ASP A 212 4.65 6.70 3.47
N LYS A 213 3.95 5.58 3.47
CA LYS A 213 3.61 4.81 4.67
C LYS A 213 4.22 3.43 4.65
N VAL A 214 4.66 3.00 5.82
CA VAL A 214 5.27 1.68 6.02
C VAL A 214 4.49 0.95 7.09
N SER A 215 4.21 -0.33 6.86
CA SER A 215 3.65 -1.21 7.86
C SER A 215 4.65 -2.29 8.27
N THR A 216 4.27 -3.17 9.17
CA THR A 216 5.16 -4.10 9.86
C THR A 216 5.91 -5.06 8.91
N VAL A 217 5.26 -5.50 7.83
CA VAL A 217 5.78 -6.53 6.92
C VAL A 217 5.73 -6.05 5.48
N SER A 218 6.85 -6.10 4.77
CA SER A 218 6.91 -5.91 3.33
C SER A 218 6.53 -7.22 2.63
N PHE A 219 5.66 -7.16 1.61
CA PHE A 219 5.26 -8.36 0.87
C PHE A 219 5.74 -8.37 -0.59
N ALA A 220 6.09 -7.22 -1.17
CA ALA A 220 6.72 -7.15 -2.48
C ALA A 220 7.44 -5.80 -2.70
N PRO A 221 8.50 -5.76 -3.51
CA PRO A 221 9.09 -4.53 -4.00
C PRO A 221 8.17 -3.86 -5.04
N LEU A 222 8.38 -2.56 -5.32
CA LEU A 222 7.48 -1.77 -6.18
C LEU A 222 7.41 -2.29 -7.63
N ASP A 223 8.50 -2.77 -8.17
CA ASP A 223 8.64 -3.24 -9.55
C ASP A 223 7.88 -4.55 -9.87
N GLN A 224 7.30 -5.19 -8.86
CA GLN A 224 6.52 -6.42 -9.03
C GLN A 224 5.03 -6.20 -9.31
N ALA A 225 4.53 -4.97 -9.23
CA ALA A 225 3.12 -4.68 -9.54
C ALA A 225 2.92 -3.30 -10.15
N ALA A 226 1.94 -3.15 -11.01
CA ALA A 226 1.42 -1.86 -11.39
C ALA A 226 0.52 -1.30 -10.27
N ILE A 227 0.64 -0.01 -9.96
CA ILE A 227 -0.19 0.66 -8.97
C ILE A 227 -1.37 1.35 -9.68
N ILE A 228 -2.58 1.14 -9.16
CA ILE A 228 -3.76 1.91 -9.54
C ILE A 228 -4.13 2.81 -8.36
N THR A 229 -4.10 4.13 -8.58
CA THR A 229 -4.33 5.15 -7.53
C THR A 229 -5.20 6.30 -8.05
N ASP A 230 -5.90 6.98 -7.15
CA ASP A 230 -6.63 8.21 -7.45
C ASP A 230 -5.68 9.38 -7.77
N ARG A 231 -4.55 9.45 -7.07
CA ARG A 231 -3.54 10.49 -7.24
C ARG A 231 -2.15 9.98 -6.86
N LEU A 232 -1.17 10.29 -7.70
CA LEU A 232 0.24 10.03 -7.42
C LEU A 232 0.84 11.20 -6.62
N PRO A 233 1.22 11.03 -5.34
CA PRO A 233 1.71 12.13 -4.51
C PRO A 233 3.14 12.55 -4.87
N ASP A 234 3.99 11.61 -5.33
CA ASP A 234 5.37 11.85 -5.71
C ASP A 234 5.71 11.14 -7.03
N PRO A 235 6.22 11.88 -8.05
CA PRO A 235 6.64 11.29 -9.33
C PRO A 235 7.70 10.19 -9.22
N GLU A 236 8.52 10.13 -8.16
CA GLU A 236 9.55 9.11 -7.96
C GLU A 236 8.97 7.69 -8.00
N TYR A 237 7.74 7.49 -7.53
CA TYR A 237 7.08 6.18 -7.63
C TYR A 237 6.90 5.71 -9.08
N GLY A 238 6.62 6.64 -10.01
CA GLY A 238 6.51 6.37 -11.43
C GLY A 238 7.83 5.97 -12.11
N GLU A 239 8.97 6.29 -11.49
CA GLU A 239 10.29 5.82 -11.93
C GLU A 239 10.58 4.39 -11.48
N ARG A 240 9.87 3.89 -10.46
CA ARG A 240 10.08 2.57 -9.87
C ARG A 240 9.13 1.51 -10.39
N THR A 241 7.92 1.90 -10.79
CA THR A 241 6.91 0.99 -11.34
C THR A 241 5.91 1.72 -12.22
N VAL A 242 5.07 0.95 -12.92
CA VAL A 242 3.92 1.52 -13.66
C VAL A 242 2.89 2.03 -12.67
N VAL A 243 2.57 3.32 -12.74
CA VAL A 243 1.51 3.92 -11.93
C VAL A 243 0.41 4.42 -12.87
N LYS A 244 -0.81 3.93 -12.65
CA LYS A 244 -2.01 4.45 -13.29
C LYS A 244 -2.76 5.34 -12.32
N GLU A 245 -2.70 6.63 -12.58
CA GLU A 245 -3.52 7.63 -11.90
C GLU A 245 -4.89 7.68 -12.57
N VAL A 246 -5.96 7.50 -11.77
CA VAL A 246 -7.36 7.54 -12.23
C VAL A 246 -7.98 8.85 -11.78
N ALA A 247 -8.26 9.75 -12.74
CA ALA A 247 -8.93 11.01 -12.47
C ALA A 247 -10.46 10.83 -12.49
N LEU A 248 -11.18 11.70 -11.77
CA LEU A 248 -12.62 11.90 -12.00
C LEU A 248 -12.84 12.32 -13.46
N LEU A 249 -13.62 11.54 -14.20
CA LEU A 249 -14.13 11.93 -15.53
C LEU A 249 -15.19 13.04 -15.40
#